data_bd52bc42b814083201a4cfb506f5b2c4
#
_entry.id   bd52bc42b814083201a4cfb506f5b2c4
#
_cell.length_a   1.000
_cell.length_b   1.000
_cell.length_c   1.000
_cell.angle_alpha   90.00
_cell.angle_beta   90.00
_cell.angle_gamma   90.00
#
_symmetry.space_group_name_H-M   'P 1'
#
loop_
_entity.id
_entity.type
_entity.pdbx_description
1 polymer ?
#
loop_
_entity_poly.entity_id
_entity_poly.type
_entity_poly.pdbx_seq_one_letter_code
_entity_poly.pdbx_strand_id
1 'polypeptide(L)'
;MTEVLVKVGFLAIAALNGAIIFTIMDVKGASWMQRRPGPLHVGLRGFIFPLAEILKFVQKEDIIPTEVDRPVFKWAPAYVMVSCVALFAVVPMSPTLVVADLELGVFFALAISSLGTIGCLLYTSPSPRDSLE
;
A
#
# COMPACT_ATOMS: atom_id res chain seq x y z
N MET A 1 -8.26 17.57 20.17
CA MET A 1 -7.77 17.67 18.78
C MET A 1 -6.29 17.29 18.66
N THR A 2 -5.42 17.81 19.51
CA THR A 2 -3.99 17.48 19.50
C THR A 2 -3.68 15.99 19.67
N GLU A 3 -4.38 15.30 20.59
CA GLU A 3 -4.19 13.86 20.80
C GLU A 3 -4.54 13.01 19.57
N VAL A 4 -5.61 13.36 18.86
CA VAL A 4 -6.01 12.66 17.63
C VAL A 4 -4.96 12.87 16.54
N LEU A 5 -4.45 14.08 16.38
CA LEU A 5 -3.39 14.37 15.41
C LEU A 5 -2.10 13.60 15.73
N VAL A 6 -1.73 13.48 17.00
CA VAL A 6 -0.55 12.72 17.43
C VAL A 6 -0.74 11.22 17.15
N LYS A 7 -1.91 10.67 17.45
CA LYS A 7 -2.25 9.27 17.18
C LYS A 7 -2.21 8.95 15.68
N VAL A 8 -2.82 9.81 14.86
CA VAL A 8 -2.81 9.66 13.39
C VAL A 8 -1.40 9.81 12.83
N GLY A 9 -0.61 10.77 13.33
CA GLY A 9 0.79 10.93 12.93
C GLY A 9 1.64 9.70 13.27
N PHE A 10 1.48 9.13 14.45
CA PHE A 10 2.17 7.91 14.85
C PHE A 10 1.77 6.71 13.97
N LEU A 11 0.49 6.55 13.66
CA LEU A 11 -0.02 5.52 12.76
C LEU A 11 0.58 5.65 11.35
N ALA A 12 0.64 6.87 10.82
CA ALA A 12 1.22 7.12 9.51
C ALA A 12 2.71 6.73 9.46
N ILE A 13 3.47 7.09 10.50
CA ILE A 13 4.88 6.72 10.63
C ILE A 13 5.04 5.20 10.78
N ALA A 14 4.21 4.54 11.57
CA ALA A 14 4.23 3.10 11.74
C ALA A 14 3.90 2.37 10.43
N ALA A 15 2.91 2.84 9.67
CA ALA A 15 2.55 2.31 8.37
C ALA A 15 3.69 2.45 7.35
N LEU A 16 4.35 3.60 7.30
CA LEU A 16 5.50 3.83 6.41
C LEU A 16 6.68 2.91 6.76
N ASN A 17 7.01 2.77 8.05
CA ASN A 17 8.05 1.83 8.47
C ASN A 17 7.68 0.38 8.16
N GLY A 18 6.44 0.00 8.37
CA GLY A 18 5.92 -1.31 8.00
C GLY A 18 6.08 -1.58 6.50
N ALA A 19 5.70 -0.65 5.66
CA ALA A 19 5.84 -0.77 4.21
C ALA A 19 7.30 -0.96 3.78
N ILE A 20 8.24 -0.22 4.37
CA ILE A 20 9.68 -0.36 4.10
C ILE A 20 10.16 -1.77 4.47
N ILE A 21 9.80 -2.26 5.66
CA ILE A 21 10.19 -3.59 6.12
C ILE A 21 9.61 -4.68 5.21
N PHE A 22 8.33 -4.58 4.86
CA PHE A 22 7.68 -5.52 3.95
C PHE A 22 8.35 -5.56 2.58
N THR A 23 8.67 -4.42 2.00
CA THR A 23 9.37 -4.34 0.71
C THR A 23 10.74 -5.03 0.77
N ILE A 24 11.50 -4.84 1.85
CA ILE A 24 12.79 -5.53 2.05
C ILE A 24 12.59 -7.04 2.17
N MET A 25 11.60 -7.47 2.96
CA MET A 25 11.31 -8.89 3.16
C MET A 25 10.86 -9.56 1.87
N ASP A 26 10.03 -8.90 1.08
CA ASP A 26 9.53 -9.41 -0.20
C ASP A 26 10.68 -9.61 -1.20
N VAL A 27 11.48 -8.58 -1.43
CA VAL A 27 12.61 -8.64 -2.39
C VAL A 27 13.70 -9.60 -1.95
N LYS A 28 14.07 -9.62 -0.67
CA LYS A 28 15.08 -10.57 -0.14
C LYS A 28 14.54 -11.98 -0.01
N GLY A 29 13.30 -12.15 0.40
CA GLY A 29 12.65 -13.44 0.49
C GLY A 29 12.56 -14.11 -0.87
N ALA A 30 12.10 -13.38 -1.89
CA ALA A 30 12.06 -13.88 -3.26
C ALA A 30 13.46 -14.23 -3.78
N SER A 31 14.49 -13.44 -3.47
CA SER A 31 15.86 -13.73 -3.90
C SER A 31 16.43 -15.00 -3.24
N TRP A 32 16.13 -15.24 -1.98
CA TRP A 32 16.54 -16.47 -1.28
C TRP A 32 15.86 -17.71 -1.85
N MET A 33 14.57 -17.64 -2.15
CA MET A 33 13.85 -18.73 -2.80
C MET A 33 14.43 -19.07 -4.18
N GLN A 34 14.87 -18.05 -4.91
CA GLN A 34 15.50 -18.20 -6.23
C GLN A 34 17.01 -18.52 -6.18
N ARG A 35 17.58 -18.73 -4.99
CA ARG A 35 19.02 -19.00 -4.78
C ARG A 35 19.94 -17.96 -5.42
N ARG A 36 19.54 -16.68 -5.45
CA ARG A 36 20.34 -15.58 -5.97
C ARG A 36 20.57 -14.52 -4.89
N PRO A 37 21.71 -13.80 -4.90
CA PRO A 37 21.88 -12.65 -4.04
C PRO A 37 20.88 -11.57 -4.47
N GLY A 38 20.13 -11.04 -3.51
CA GLY A 38 19.23 -9.90 -3.74
C GLY A 38 20.00 -8.62 -4.06
N PRO A 39 19.34 -7.45 -4.02
CA PRO A 39 19.98 -6.17 -4.29
C PRO A 39 21.09 -5.91 -3.27
N LEU A 40 22.35 -5.98 -3.72
CA LEU A 40 23.54 -5.78 -2.88
C LEU A 40 24.17 -4.41 -3.08
N HIS A 41 23.93 -3.76 -4.24
CA HIS A 41 24.64 -2.57 -4.65
C HIS A 41 24.02 -1.26 -4.16
N VAL A 42 22.83 -1.29 -3.56
CA VAL A 42 22.13 -0.10 -3.06
C VAL A 42 22.30 0.00 -1.54
N GLY A 43 23.28 0.73 -1.08
CA GLY A 43 23.56 1.00 0.33
C GLY A 43 23.77 -0.28 1.15
N LEU A 44 23.92 -0.17 2.46
CA LEU A 44 24.13 -1.24 3.44
C LEU A 44 23.50 -2.62 3.08
N ARG A 45 24.07 -3.33 2.09
CA ARG A 45 23.58 -4.64 1.59
C ARG A 45 22.10 -4.64 1.14
N GLY A 46 21.63 -3.53 0.54
CA GLY A 46 20.26 -3.42 0.01
C GLY A 46 19.20 -2.94 1.00
N PHE A 47 19.56 -2.50 2.20
CA PHE A 47 18.59 -1.91 3.14
C PHE A 47 18.02 -0.56 2.66
N ILE A 48 18.77 0.19 1.85
CA ILE A 48 18.33 1.48 1.30
C ILE A 48 17.52 1.29 0.00
N PHE A 49 17.38 0.06 -0.48
CA PHE A 49 16.65 -0.24 -1.71
C PHE A 49 15.22 0.35 -1.75
N PRO A 50 14.37 0.23 -0.70
CA PRO A 50 13.02 0.79 -0.75
C PRO A 50 13.00 2.31 -0.90
N LEU A 51 13.98 3.00 -0.32
CA LEU A 51 14.09 4.45 -0.45
C LEU A 51 14.43 4.86 -1.88
N ALA A 52 15.34 4.13 -2.53
CA ALA A 52 15.69 4.35 -3.93
C ALA A 52 14.49 4.05 -4.85
N GLU A 53 13.68 3.06 -4.50
CA GLU A 53 12.47 2.70 -5.23
C GLU A 53 11.39 3.80 -5.14
N ILE A 54 11.17 4.37 -3.95
CA ILE A 54 10.27 5.51 -3.76
C ILE A 54 10.71 6.71 -4.62
N LEU A 55 12.01 7.05 -4.62
CA LEU A 55 12.53 8.14 -5.46
C LEU A 55 12.31 7.87 -6.95
N LYS A 56 12.46 6.62 -7.38
CA LYS A 56 12.22 6.21 -8.75
C LYS A 56 10.74 6.36 -9.14
N PHE A 57 9.81 6.04 -8.23
CA PHE A 57 8.38 6.21 -8.47
C PHE A 57 7.98 7.69 -8.63
N VAL A 58 8.58 8.59 -7.86
CA VAL A 58 8.33 10.04 -7.97
C VAL A 58 8.76 10.60 -9.32
N GLN A 59 9.82 10.03 -9.91
CA GLN A 59 10.36 10.49 -11.21
C GLN A 59 9.67 9.83 -12.42
N LYS A 60 8.78 8.86 -12.19
CA LYS A 60 8.10 8.14 -13.27
C LYS A 60 6.98 8.97 -13.87
N GLU A 61 6.90 8.97 -15.19
CA GLU A 61 5.79 9.61 -15.92
C GLU A 61 4.48 8.86 -15.69
N ASP A 62 3.40 9.63 -15.53
CA ASP A 62 2.05 9.10 -15.39
C ASP A 62 1.43 8.92 -16.78
N ILE A 63 1.31 7.67 -17.22
CA ILE A 63 0.78 7.31 -18.53
C ILE A 63 -0.68 6.89 -18.37
N ILE A 64 -1.59 7.66 -18.93
CA ILE A 64 -3.02 7.36 -18.98
C ILE A 64 -3.36 6.75 -20.33
N PRO A 65 -3.89 5.50 -20.39
CA PRO A 65 -4.35 4.91 -21.65
C PRO A 65 -5.45 5.74 -22.33
N THR A 66 -5.51 5.70 -23.65
CA THR A 66 -6.44 6.53 -24.44
C THR A 66 -7.89 6.09 -24.36
N GLU A 67 -8.15 4.82 -24.11
CA GLU A 67 -9.50 4.21 -24.11
C GLU A 67 -10.11 4.05 -22.71
N VAL A 68 -9.54 4.71 -21.70
CA VAL A 68 -9.99 4.60 -20.30
C VAL A 68 -10.74 5.87 -19.87
N ASP A 69 -11.77 5.70 -19.06
CA ASP A 69 -12.43 6.80 -18.34
C ASP A 69 -11.44 7.49 -17.40
N ARG A 70 -10.86 8.59 -17.86
CA ARG A 70 -9.80 9.34 -17.18
C ARG A 70 -10.08 9.66 -15.72
N PRO A 71 -11.30 10.13 -15.32
CA PRO A 71 -11.56 10.44 -13.92
C PRO A 71 -11.52 9.20 -13.03
N VAL A 72 -12.10 8.08 -13.48
CA VAL A 72 -12.14 6.82 -12.70
C VAL A 72 -10.75 6.26 -12.54
N PHE A 73 -9.96 6.20 -13.60
CA PHE A 73 -8.58 5.70 -13.57
C PHE A 73 -7.69 6.52 -12.63
N LYS A 74 -7.82 7.84 -12.66
CA LYS A 74 -7.00 8.74 -11.83
C LYS A 74 -7.33 8.64 -10.34
N TRP A 75 -8.60 8.41 -9.99
CA TRP A 75 -9.04 8.32 -8.60
C TRP A 75 -8.92 6.90 -8.00
N ALA A 76 -8.80 5.86 -8.82
CA ALA A 76 -8.72 4.48 -8.36
C ALA A 76 -7.55 4.23 -7.39
N PRO A 77 -6.30 4.65 -7.63
CA PRO A 77 -5.20 4.48 -6.69
C PRO A 77 -5.41 5.24 -5.37
N ALA A 78 -5.96 6.46 -5.45
CA ALA A 78 -6.28 7.24 -4.26
C ALA A 78 -7.34 6.55 -3.41
N TYR A 79 -8.34 5.93 -4.04
CA TYR A 79 -9.39 5.17 -3.36
C TYR A 79 -8.84 3.95 -2.62
N VAL A 80 -7.93 3.20 -3.23
CA VAL A 80 -7.24 2.08 -2.58
C VAL A 80 -6.42 2.56 -1.38
N MET A 81 -5.71 3.67 -1.55
CA MET A 81 -4.88 4.25 -0.50
C MET A 81 -5.71 4.69 0.71
N VAL A 82 -6.85 5.34 0.48
CA VAL A 82 -7.79 5.73 1.54
C VAL A 82 -8.34 4.50 2.26
N SER A 83 -8.68 3.43 1.53
CA SER A 83 -9.15 2.18 2.14
C SER A 83 -8.09 1.54 3.03
N CYS A 84 -6.83 1.51 2.60
CA CYS A 84 -5.72 0.99 3.42
C CYS A 84 -5.51 1.82 4.71
N VAL A 85 -5.52 3.15 4.60
CA VAL A 85 -5.37 4.02 5.78
C VAL A 85 -6.54 3.86 6.75
N ALA A 86 -7.77 3.70 6.23
CA ALA A 86 -8.96 3.48 7.05
C ALA A 86 -8.89 2.15 7.84
N LEU A 87 -8.30 1.11 7.25
CA LEU A 87 -8.06 -0.16 7.97
C LEU A 87 -7.12 0.02 9.15
N PHE A 88 -6.05 0.80 8.99
CA PHE A 88 -5.13 1.08 10.11
C PHE A 88 -5.79 1.82 11.27
N ALA A 89 -6.83 2.60 11.02
CA ALA A 89 -7.54 3.31 12.07
C ALA A 89 -8.28 2.39 13.05
N VAL A 90 -8.67 1.19 12.61
CA VAL A 90 -9.42 0.21 13.40
C VAL A 90 -8.51 -0.80 14.11
N VAL A 91 -7.28 -0.99 13.60
CA VAL A 91 -6.33 -1.94 14.21
C VAL A 91 -5.78 -1.38 15.51
N PRO A 92 -6.06 -2.02 16.67
CA PRO A 92 -5.51 -1.59 17.96
C PRO A 92 -4.02 -1.94 18.01
N MET A 93 -3.14 -0.96 17.92
CA MET A 93 -1.69 -1.17 18.04
C MET A 93 -1.22 -1.26 19.50
N SER A 94 -1.98 -0.66 20.43
CA SER A 94 -1.69 -0.70 21.86
C SER A 94 -3.00 -0.49 22.62
N PRO A 95 -3.08 -0.93 23.89
CA PRO A 95 -4.26 -0.68 24.74
C PRO A 95 -4.63 0.79 24.88
N THR A 96 -3.66 1.68 24.73
CA THR A 96 -3.84 3.14 24.81
C THR A 96 -3.89 3.83 23.44
N LEU A 97 -3.49 3.12 22.37
CA LEU A 97 -3.37 3.67 21.02
C LEU A 97 -4.43 3.06 20.09
N VAL A 98 -5.68 3.35 20.41
CA VAL A 98 -6.83 3.05 19.55
C VAL A 98 -7.32 4.37 18.96
N VAL A 99 -7.46 4.47 17.64
CA VAL A 99 -7.92 5.69 16.97
C VAL A 99 -9.44 5.71 16.92
N ALA A 100 -10.06 4.59 16.56
CA ALA A 100 -11.50 4.44 16.53
C ALA A 100 -11.87 3.13 17.24
N ASP A 101 -12.49 3.25 18.41
CA ASP A 101 -13.07 2.12 19.13
C ASP A 101 -14.47 1.86 18.59
N LEU A 102 -14.57 0.90 17.70
CA LEU A 102 -15.82 0.51 17.04
C LEU A 102 -16.28 -0.84 17.60
N GLU A 103 -17.49 -0.90 18.14
CA GLU A 103 -18.11 -2.15 18.62
C GLU A 103 -18.16 -3.24 17.54
N LEU A 104 -18.30 -2.84 16.27
CA LEU A 104 -18.32 -3.72 15.09
C LEU A 104 -17.06 -3.56 14.21
N GLY A 105 -15.90 -3.35 14.82
CA GLY A 105 -14.63 -3.10 14.10
C GLY A 105 -14.28 -4.16 13.07
N VAL A 106 -14.57 -5.44 13.32
CA VAL A 106 -14.31 -6.55 12.39
C VAL A 106 -15.16 -6.42 11.12
N PHE A 107 -16.44 -6.10 11.27
CA PHE A 107 -17.33 -5.90 10.09
C PHE A 107 -16.91 -4.67 9.29
N PHE A 108 -16.49 -3.63 9.96
CA PHE A 108 -15.94 -2.43 9.29
C PHE A 108 -14.67 -2.78 8.51
N ALA A 109 -13.75 -3.55 9.09
CA ALA A 109 -12.54 -3.98 8.42
C ALA A 109 -12.84 -4.83 7.16
N LEU A 110 -13.80 -5.75 7.24
CA LEU A 110 -14.22 -6.55 6.09
C LEU A 110 -14.85 -5.68 4.98
N ALA A 111 -15.70 -4.73 5.36
CA ALA A 111 -16.31 -3.80 4.41
C ALA A 111 -15.28 -2.94 3.68
N ILE A 112 -14.34 -2.36 4.41
CA ILE A 112 -13.27 -1.52 3.83
C ILE A 112 -12.32 -2.36 2.96
N SER A 113 -12.01 -3.59 3.36
CA SER A 113 -11.17 -4.50 2.57
C SER A 113 -11.83 -4.82 1.22
N SER A 114 -13.14 -5.08 1.19
CA SER A 114 -13.85 -5.32 -0.07
C SER A 114 -13.89 -4.08 -0.96
N LEU A 115 -14.03 -2.88 -0.39
CA LEU A 115 -13.91 -1.64 -1.15
C LEU A 115 -12.52 -1.48 -1.77
N GLY A 116 -11.44 -1.80 -1.05
CA GLY A 116 -10.08 -1.80 -1.57
C GLY A 116 -9.91 -2.71 -2.79
N THR A 117 -10.53 -3.89 -2.77
CA THR A 117 -10.51 -4.83 -3.91
C THR A 117 -11.17 -4.24 -5.16
N ILE A 118 -12.29 -3.53 -5.00
CA ILE A 118 -12.95 -2.83 -6.12
C ILE A 118 -12.01 -1.77 -6.73
N GLY A 119 -11.31 -1.00 -5.90
CA GLY A 119 -10.35 -0.02 -6.39
C GLY A 119 -9.20 -0.65 -7.18
N CYS A 120 -8.70 -1.82 -6.74
CA CYS A 120 -7.69 -2.58 -7.47
C CYS A 120 -8.21 -3.07 -8.83
N LEU A 121 -9.43 -3.57 -8.89
CA LEU A 121 -10.06 -4.04 -10.14
C LEU A 121 -10.29 -2.90 -11.14
N LEU A 122 -10.66 -1.72 -10.66
CA LEU A 122 -10.85 -0.54 -11.51
C LEU A 122 -9.53 -0.05 -12.14
N TYR A 123 -8.40 -0.29 -11.47
CA TYR A 123 -7.11 0.13 -11.96
C TYR A 123 -6.42 -0.91 -12.85
N THR A 124 -6.68 -2.21 -12.61
CA THR A 124 -6.10 -3.30 -13.40
C THR A 124 -6.78 -3.39 -14.76
N SER A 125 -6.05 -3.10 -15.81
CA SER A 125 -6.50 -3.33 -17.19
C SER A 125 -6.61 -4.84 -17.46
N PRO A 126 -7.67 -5.33 -18.12
CA PRO A 126 -7.76 -6.72 -18.52
C PRO A 126 -6.59 -7.10 -19.43
N SER A 127 -5.98 -8.26 -19.18
CA SER A 127 -4.92 -8.76 -20.03
C SER A 127 -5.44 -8.99 -21.46
N PRO A 128 -4.62 -8.76 -22.52
CA PRO A 128 -5.02 -9.10 -23.89
C PRO A 128 -5.45 -10.55 -24.09
N ARG A 129 -5.07 -11.44 -23.18
CA ARG A 129 -5.50 -12.85 -23.19
C ARG A 129 -6.93 -13.03 -22.72
N ASP A 130 -7.42 -12.19 -21.82
CA ASP A 130 -8.78 -12.26 -21.28
C ASP A 130 -9.82 -11.79 -22.30
N SER A 131 -9.41 -11.11 -23.36
CA SER A 131 -10.25 -10.68 -24.48
C SER A 131 -10.43 -11.75 -25.58
N LEU A 132 -9.75 -12.89 -25.44
CA LEU A 132 -9.79 -14.00 -26.41
C LEU A 132 -10.64 -15.18 -25.92
N GLU A 133 -11.19 -15.15 -24.69
CA GLU A 133 -12.16 -16.10 -24.17
C GLU A 133 -13.58 -15.52 -24.23
#